data_cb1bf5a577efe14cfedbf2b2ed248bd4
#
_entry.id   cb1bf5a577efe14cfedbf2b2ed248bd4
#
_cell.length_a   1.000
_cell.length_b   1.000
_cell.length_c   1.000
_cell.angle_alpha   90.00
_cell.angle_beta   90.00
_cell.angle_gamma   90.00
#
_symmetry.space_group_name_H-M   'P 1'
#
loop_
_entity.id
_entity.type
_entity.pdbx_description
1 polymer ?
#
loop_
_entity_poly.entity_id
_entity_poly.type
_entity_poly.pdbx_seq_one_letter_code
_entity_poly.pdbx_strand_id
1 'polypeptide(L)'
;TKQCGGGSGVNMDRYITLTVDKGKEISLSVYASADNTPIKIVSGDKEYTFNTGAGWTKMSKYTAGAGTMTIYGNVWQFNCRDNAANITGLDASHNAELQTLICNNNAIASLNVSGNTDLIGLYCLGNALTMLDVSKNMKLANLYCYENSLTTLDIGNNTELAFLDCRSNKLTSLDVSKNKKLKTLDCRANKLTAIDVSNNTELESFHCSENALSTLDLSHNSELNSLYCYGNNFTTAALDDIYCSLPNRGGQAIIGLIQPLLNASSPDKDKVLATNGNNAATKNWALTYYENDADITGFTGTHQCGGGTGIDEAKDSPALAVYPNPVKDILNIASDKPVHSIRIYNVYGTEVAHATDTNSVNVSHLPAGVYMVRADGKVTRIIKE
;
A
#
# COMPACT_ATOMS: atom_id res chain seq x y z
N THR A 1 6.16 -24.24 36.51
CA THR A 1 4.85 -24.93 36.65
C THR A 1 3.85 -23.93 37.23
N LYS A 2 3.23 -23.10 36.38
CA LYS A 2 2.01 -22.36 36.73
C LYS A 2 0.84 -23.32 36.59
N GLN A 3 0.25 -23.64 37.70
CA GLN A 3 -0.95 -24.45 37.83
C GLN A 3 -2.11 -23.72 37.12
N CYS A 4 -2.66 -24.33 36.05
CA CYS A 4 -3.93 -23.92 35.45
C CYS A 4 -5.04 -24.21 36.47
N GLY A 5 -5.36 -23.23 37.31
CA GLY A 5 -6.55 -23.26 38.14
C GLY A 5 -7.75 -22.97 37.25
N GLY A 6 -8.55 -24.02 36.94
CA GLY A 6 -9.87 -23.89 36.32
C GLY A 6 -10.83 -23.21 37.28
N GLY A 7 -10.78 -21.87 37.33
CA GLY A 7 -11.79 -21.07 38.01
C GLY A 7 -13.04 -20.97 37.14
N SER A 8 -14.20 -21.38 37.67
CA SER A 8 -15.51 -21.29 37.00
C SER A 8 -16.07 -19.85 36.87
N GLY A 9 -15.23 -18.84 37.02
CA GLY A 9 -15.60 -17.44 36.99
C GLY A 9 -15.12 -16.68 35.75
N VAL A 10 -15.79 -15.59 35.42
CA VAL A 10 -15.39 -14.68 34.34
C VAL A 10 -14.02 -14.08 34.66
N ASN A 11 -13.10 -14.07 33.68
CA ASN A 11 -11.84 -13.38 33.80
C ASN A 11 -12.06 -11.85 33.71
N MET A 12 -12.01 -11.17 34.83
CA MET A 12 -12.26 -9.72 34.91
C MET A 12 -11.01 -8.88 34.55
N ASP A 13 -9.83 -9.48 34.46
CA ASP A 13 -8.59 -8.79 34.09
C ASP A 13 -8.46 -8.63 32.55
N ARG A 14 -9.29 -9.36 31.79
CA ARG A 14 -9.35 -9.27 30.33
C ARG A 14 -10.69 -8.70 29.91
N TYR A 15 -10.63 -7.58 29.23
CA TYR A 15 -11.85 -6.91 28.79
C TYR A 15 -11.66 -6.06 27.53
N ILE A 16 -12.77 -5.74 26.91
CA ILE A 16 -12.92 -4.81 25.80
C ILE A 16 -13.95 -3.78 26.20
N THR A 17 -13.66 -2.49 26.03
CA THR A 17 -14.60 -1.40 26.35
C THR A 17 -15.05 -0.69 25.09
N LEU A 18 -16.35 -0.52 24.94
CA LEU A 18 -17.00 0.27 23.90
C LEU A 18 -17.49 1.59 24.50
N THR A 19 -17.30 2.68 23.77
CA THR A 19 -18.03 3.93 23.98
C THR A 19 -19.31 3.85 23.16
N VAL A 20 -20.46 3.93 23.82
CA VAL A 20 -21.76 3.65 23.22
C VAL A 20 -22.81 4.68 23.60
N ASP A 21 -23.89 4.78 22.83
CA ASP A 21 -25.03 5.60 23.17
C ASP A 21 -25.90 4.89 24.22
N LYS A 22 -26.10 5.55 25.35
CA LYS A 22 -26.97 5.05 26.44
C LYS A 22 -28.40 4.80 25.92
N GLY A 23 -28.97 3.65 26.29
CA GLY A 23 -30.31 3.23 25.93
C GLY A 23 -30.42 2.54 24.56
N LYS A 24 -29.31 2.51 23.77
CA LYS A 24 -29.30 1.83 22.48
C LYS A 24 -28.97 0.35 22.61
N GLU A 25 -29.49 -0.43 21.67
CA GLU A 25 -29.09 -1.83 21.49
C GLU A 25 -27.77 -1.92 20.72
N ILE A 26 -26.82 -2.60 21.32
CA ILE A 26 -25.51 -2.88 20.72
C ILE A 26 -25.46 -4.34 20.31
N SER A 27 -25.27 -4.60 19.02
CA SER A 27 -25.10 -5.93 18.45
C SER A 27 -23.66 -6.36 18.57
N LEU A 28 -23.41 -7.51 19.16
CA LEU A 28 -22.06 -8.09 19.22
C LEU A 28 -22.08 -9.61 19.27
N SER A 29 -20.95 -10.21 18.89
CA SER A 29 -20.67 -11.64 19.08
C SER A 29 -19.21 -11.83 19.50
N VAL A 30 -18.96 -12.92 20.19
CA VAL A 30 -17.66 -13.27 20.73
C VAL A 30 -17.29 -14.71 20.37
N TYR A 31 -16.01 -14.99 20.34
CA TYR A 31 -15.45 -16.31 20.16
C TYR A 31 -14.35 -16.49 21.22
N ALA A 32 -14.31 -17.64 21.88
CA ALA A 32 -13.27 -17.97 22.85
C ALA A 32 -12.51 -19.24 22.42
N SER A 33 -11.31 -19.42 22.97
CA SER A 33 -10.43 -20.55 22.65
C SER A 33 -10.91 -21.88 23.22
N ALA A 34 -11.72 -21.86 24.27
CA ALA A 34 -12.19 -23.03 24.98
C ALA A 34 -13.71 -23.01 25.17
N ASP A 35 -14.32 -24.19 25.13
CA ASP A 35 -15.76 -24.33 25.39
C ASP A 35 -16.11 -23.94 26.82
N ASN A 36 -17.33 -23.49 27.00
CA ASN A 36 -17.87 -23.00 28.26
C ASN A 36 -17.09 -21.83 28.90
N THR A 37 -16.39 -21.03 28.05
CA THR A 37 -15.73 -19.80 28.51
C THR A 37 -16.77 -18.78 28.97
N PRO A 38 -16.74 -18.37 30.26
CA PRO A 38 -17.72 -17.41 30.77
C PRO A 38 -17.42 -15.99 30.31
N ILE A 39 -18.43 -15.30 29.85
CA ILE A 39 -18.40 -13.91 29.40
C ILE A 39 -19.37 -13.10 30.24
N LYS A 40 -18.97 -11.89 30.64
CA LYS A 40 -19.83 -10.92 31.32
C LYS A 40 -19.80 -9.59 30.53
N ILE A 41 -20.97 -9.03 30.27
CA ILE A 41 -21.13 -7.71 29.67
C ILE A 41 -21.74 -6.80 30.75
N VAL A 42 -21.14 -5.62 30.91
CA VAL A 42 -21.59 -4.62 31.89
C VAL A 42 -21.77 -3.28 31.20
N SER A 43 -22.90 -2.63 31.42
CA SER A 43 -23.13 -1.25 30.98
C SER A 43 -24.05 -0.55 31.95
N GLY A 44 -23.52 0.25 32.88
CA GLY A 44 -24.24 0.88 33.98
C GLY A 44 -24.88 -0.15 34.88
N ASP A 45 -26.21 -0.11 34.99
CA ASP A 45 -27.02 -1.05 35.76
C ASP A 45 -27.38 -2.34 35.01
N LYS A 46 -27.00 -2.47 33.75
CA LYS A 46 -27.23 -3.63 32.91
C LYS A 46 -26.08 -4.61 32.98
N GLU A 47 -26.39 -5.85 33.28
CA GLU A 47 -25.43 -6.96 33.28
C GLU A 47 -26.01 -8.14 32.50
N TYR A 48 -25.14 -8.78 31.69
CA TYR A 48 -25.44 -9.97 30.91
C TYR A 48 -24.33 -10.98 31.12
N THR A 49 -24.68 -12.24 31.36
CA THR A 49 -23.69 -13.33 31.49
C THR A 49 -24.10 -14.51 30.64
N PHE A 50 -23.13 -15.12 29.97
CA PHE A 50 -23.34 -16.32 29.16
C PHE A 50 -22.00 -17.04 28.98
N ASN A 51 -22.06 -18.29 28.53
CA ASN A 51 -20.87 -19.03 28.14
C ASN A 51 -20.73 -19.04 26.61
N THR A 52 -19.51 -18.99 26.12
CA THR A 52 -19.16 -19.16 24.72
C THR A 52 -18.12 -20.26 24.57
N GLY A 53 -17.76 -20.62 23.33
CA GLY A 53 -16.80 -21.69 23.04
C GLY A 53 -16.05 -21.45 21.74
N ALA A 54 -15.52 -22.51 21.16
CA ALA A 54 -14.74 -22.52 19.93
C ALA A 54 -15.65 -22.35 18.69
N GLY A 55 -16.39 -21.26 18.66
CA GLY A 55 -17.28 -20.84 17.57
C GLY A 55 -17.87 -19.48 17.86
N TRP A 56 -18.18 -18.72 16.81
CA TRP A 56 -18.87 -17.45 16.97
C TRP A 56 -20.22 -17.64 17.64
N THR A 57 -20.47 -16.90 18.73
CA THR A 57 -21.85 -16.75 19.23
C THR A 57 -22.71 -16.13 18.13
N LYS A 58 -24.01 -16.40 18.17
CA LYS A 58 -24.94 -15.64 17.35
C LYS A 58 -24.80 -14.15 17.69
N MET A 59 -24.83 -13.29 16.67
CA MET A 59 -24.90 -11.84 16.89
C MET A 59 -26.14 -11.53 17.74
N SER A 60 -25.93 -11.00 18.92
CA SER A 60 -26.98 -10.73 19.91
C SER A 60 -26.96 -9.27 20.30
N LYS A 61 -28.12 -8.75 20.71
CA LYS A 61 -28.31 -7.35 21.08
C LYS A 61 -28.33 -7.20 22.60
N TYR A 62 -27.57 -6.20 23.06
CA TYR A 62 -27.47 -5.85 24.47
C TYR A 62 -27.76 -4.38 24.66
N THR A 63 -28.70 -4.03 25.57
CA THR A 63 -29.03 -2.64 25.81
C THR A 63 -27.95 -1.97 26.65
N ALA A 64 -27.46 -0.83 26.19
CA ALA A 64 -26.49 -0.01 26.91
C ALA A 64 -27.17 0.75 28.05
N GLY A 65 -26.82 0.44 29.31
CA GLY A 65 -27.31 1.16 30.49
C GLY A 65 -26.56 2.46 30.79
N ALA A 66 -25.35 2.62 30.17
CA ALA A 66 -24.49 3.79 30.33
C ALA A 66 -23.85 4.16 29.01
N GLY A 67 -23.03 5.22 28.99
CA GLY A 67 -22.22 5.65 27.82
C GLY A 67 -21.04 4.71 27.51
N THR A 68 -20.85 3.66 28.30
CA THR A 68 -19.83 2.62 28.09
C THR A 68 -20.43 1.24 28.25
N MET A 69 -19.86 0.28 27.52
CA MET A 69 -20.19 -1.15 27.63
C MET A 69 -18.86 -1.93 27.66
N THR A 70 -18.66 -2.72 28.72
CA THR A 70 -17.42 -3.50 28.89
C THR A 70 -17.74 -5.00 28.82
N ILE A 71 -16.99 -5.71 28.00
CA ILE A 71 -17.09 -7.13 27.76
C ILE A 71 -15.88 -7.82 28.42
N TYR A 72 -16.14 -8.56 29.49
CA TYR A 72 -15.13 -9.28 30.28
C TYR A 72 -15.06 -10.75 29.88
N GLY A 73 -13.87 -11.31 29.89
CA GLY A 73 -13.62 -12.73 29.63
C GLY A 73 -12.48 -12.99 28.67
N ASN A 74 -12.13 -14.26 28.47
CA ASN A 74 -11.07 -14.69 27.58
C ASN A 74 -11.58 -14.73 26.11
N VAL A 75 -11.70 -13.57 25.49
CA VAL A 75 -12.20 -13.41 24.13
C VAL A 75 -11.02 -13.48 23.14
N TRP A 76 -11.08 -14.42 22.18
CA TRP A 76 -10.11 -14.56 21.09
C TRP A 76 -10.49 -13.77 19.86
N GLN A 77 -11.79 -13.70 19.57
CA GLN A 77 -12.29 -12.91 18.46
C GLN A 77 -13.51 -12.11 18.91
N PHE A 78 -13.55 -10.86 18.55
CA PHE A 78 -14.62 -9.93 18.92
C PHE A 78 -15.21 -9.28 17.69
N ASN A 79 -16.53 -9.25 17.62
CA ASN A 79 -17.27 -8.65 16.52
C ASN A 79 -18.38 -7.75 17.05
N CYS A 80 -18.28 -6.46 16.74
CA CYS A 80 -19.28 -5.43 17.05
C CYS A 80 -19.63 -4.59 15.81
N ARG A 81 -19.59 -5.20 14.62
CA ARG A 81 -19.89 -4.51 13.37
C ARG A 81 -21.35 -4.06 13.26
N ASP A 82 -21.60 -3.12 12.35
CA ASP A 82 -22.92 -2.72 11.88
C ASP A 82 -23.83 -2.14 12.99
N ASN A 83 -23.24 -1.41 13.95
CA ASN A 83 -23.96 -0.65 14.97
C ASN A 83 -24.16 0.83 14.61
N ALA A 84 -23.77 1.23 13.40
CA ALA A 84 -23.88 2.60 12.90
C ALA A 84 -23.28 3.63 13.89
N ALA A 85 -24.01 4.69 14.24
CA ALA A 85 -23.55 5.72 15.15
C ALA A 85 -23.57 5.32 16.64
N ASN A 86 -24.05 4.13 17.00
CA ASN A 86 -24.20 3.72 18.38
C ASN A 86 -22.89 3.32 19.08
N ILE A 87 -21.81 3.09 18.30
CA ILE A 87 -20.45 2.86 18.83
C ILE A 87 -19.53 3.95 18.27
N THR A 88 -18.94 4.76 19.16
CA THR A 88 -18.06 5.88 18.81
C THR A 88 -16.61 5.70 19.24
N GLY A 89 -16.34 4.72 20.11
CA GLY A 89 -14.98 4.38 20.57
C GLY A 89 -14.87 2.90 20.93
N LEU A 90 -13.66 2.36 20.82
CA LEU A 90 -13.32 1.00 21.20
C LEU A 90 -11.91 0.93 21.78
N ASP A 91 -11.80 0.37 22.98
CA ASP A 91 -10.54 0.01 23.62
C ASP A 91 -10.49 -1.50 23.88
N ALA A 92 -9.63 -2.19 23.15
CA ALA A 92 -9.37 -3.62 23.29
C ALA A 92 -8.05 -3.92 23.99
N SER A 93 -7.28 -2.90 24.40
CA SER A 93 -5.89 -3.03 24.87
C SER A 93 -5.71 -3.94 26.08
N HIS A 94 -6.78 -4.22 26.84
CA HIS A 94 -6.75 -5.12 27.99
C HIS A 94 -7.00 -6.59 27.63
N ASN A 95 -6.96 -6.97 26.34
CA ASN A 95 -7.11 -8.36 25.91
C ASN A 95 -5.96 -8.78 24.99
N ALA A 96 -4.81 -9.14 25.57
CA ALA A 96 -3.59 -9.47 24.81
C ALA A 96 -3.75 -10.68 23.88
N GLU A 97 -4.66 -11.60 24.17
CA GLU A 97 -4.90 -12.81 23.37
C GLU A 97 -5.93 -12.59 22.23
N LEU A 98 -6.44 -11.38 22.05
CA LEU A 98 -7.37 -11.09 20.95
C LEU A 98 -6.66 -11.26 19.60
N GLN A 99 -7.16 -12.19 18.78
CA GLN A 99 -6.58 -12.52 17.47
C GLN A 99 -7.33 -11.85 16.32
N THR A 100 -8.63 -11.61 16.47
CA THR A 100 -9.43 -10.96 15.44
C THR A 100 -10.36 -9.93 16.07
N LEU A 101 -10.31 -8.72 15.52
CA LEU A 101 -11.22 -7.63 15.88
C LEU A 101 -12.00 -7.19 14.63
N ILE A 102 -13.34 -7.32 14.69
CA ILE A 102 -14.25 -6.89 13.64
C ILE A 102 -15.13 -5.78 14.23
N CYS A 103 -14.86 -4.53 13.82
CA CYS A 103 -15.57 -3.35 14.32
C CYS A 103 -16.00 -2.40 13.18
N ASN A 104 -16.17 -2.94 12.00
CA ASN A 104 -16.54 -2.17 10.80
C ASN A 104 -17.96 -1.61 10.86
N ASN A 105 -18.21 -0.57 10.03
CA ASN A 105 -19.51 0.09 9.87
C ASN A 105 -20.06 0.63 11.19
N ASN A 106 -19.27 1.42 11.88
CA ASN A 106 -19.62 2.15 13.09
C ASN A 106 -19.26 3.63 12.94
N ALA A 107 -19.29 4.40 14.03
CA ALA A 107 -18.80 5.77 14.07
C ALA A 107 -17.56 5.90 14.96
N ILE A 108 -16.72 4.86 14.99
CA ILE A 108 -15.54 4.81 15.86
C ILE A 108 -14.53 5.87 15.41
N ALA A 109 -14.29 6.86 16.27
CA ALA A 109 -13.29 7.89 16.10
C ALA A 109 -12.00 7.59 16.88
N SER A 110 -12.07 6.71 17.88
CA SER A 110 -10.93 6.27 18.69
C SER A 110 -10.92 4.75 18.82
N LEU A 111 -9.81 4.13 18.37
CA LEU A 111 -9.58 2.69 18.43
C LEU A 111 -8.23 2.44 19.09
N ASN A 112 -8.22 1.73 20.22
CA ASN A 112 -7.01 1.32 20.91
C ASN A 112 -6.83 -0.20 20.86
N VAL A 113 -5.78 -0.63 20.17
CA VAL A 113 -5.36 -2.04 20.03
C VAL A 113 -3.93 -2.28 20.54
N SER A 114 -3.36 -1.32 21.30
CA SER A 114 -1.95 -1.35 21.70
C SER A 114 -1.56 -2.54 22.56
N GLY A 115 -2.49 -3.13 23.29
CA GLY A 115 -2.25 -4.32 24.11
C GLY A 115 -2.52 -5.66 23.42
N ASN A 116 -3.08 -5.65 22.21
CA ASN A 116 -3.45 -6.86 21.49
C ASN A 116 -2.27 -7.43 20.70
N THR A 117 -1.24 -7.94 21.40
CA THR A 117 0.01 -8.41 20.78
C THR A 117 -0.16 -9.68 19.93
N ASP A 118 -1.27 -10.39 20.11
CA ASP A 118 -1.62 -11.58 19.34
C ASP A 118 -2.58 -11.29 18.16
N LEU A 119 -2.87 -10.01 17.86
CA LEU A 119 -3.81 -9.63 16.81
C LEU A 119 -3.26 -10.01 15.43
N ILE A 120 -4.06 -10.82 14.70
CA ILE A 120 -3.77 -11.31 13.34
C ILE A 120 -4.65 -10.59 12.32
N GLY A 121 -5.91 -10.30 12.66
CA GLY A 121 -6.86 -9.63 11.79
C GLY A 121 -7.52 -8.43 12.44
N LEU A 122 -7.43 -7.26 11.78
CA LEU A 122 -8.13 -6.04 12.18
C LEU A 122 -9.01 -5.54 11.04
N TYR A 123 -10.32 -5.52 11.29
CA TYR A 123 -11.35 -5.08 10.36
C TYR A 123 -12.06 -3.86 10.95
N CYS A 124 -11.56 -2.66 10.68
CA CYS A 124 -12.06 -1.38 11.21
C CYS A 124 -12.53 -0.42 10.10
N LEU A 125 -12.88 -0.97 8.94
CA LEU A 125 -13.40 -0.22 7.80
C LEU A 125 -14.74 0.49 8.10
N GLY A 126 -15.05 1.56 7.33
CA GLY A 126 -16.32 2.27 7.47
C GLY A 126 -16.51 2.89 8.86
N ASN A 127 -15.51 3.64 9.33
CA ASN A 127 -15.53 4.32 10.63
C ASN A 127 -15.12 5.80 10.49
N ALA A 128 -14.91 6.49 11.60
CA ALA A 128 -14.50 7.90 11.65
C ALA A 128 -13.03 8.09 12.10
N LEU A 129 -12.17 7.08 11.89
CA LEU A 129 -10.79 7.13 12.33
C LEU A 129 -9.99 8.19 11.54
N THR A 130 -9.30 9.07 12.27
CA THR A 130 -8.33 10.02 11.71
C THR A 130 -6.88 9.58 11.92
N MET A 131 -6.67 8.64 12.83
CA MET A 131 -5.40 7.98 13.14
C MET A 131 -5.63 6.52 13.52
N LEU A 132 -4.65 5.67 13.26
CA LEU A 132 -4.66 4.26 13.63
C LEU A 132 -3.24 3.84 13.99
N ASP A 133 -3.02 3.45 15.25
CA ASP A 133 -1.74 2.92 15.72
C ASP A 133 -1.82 1.40 15.82
N VAL A 134 -1.08 0.72 14.95
CA VAL A 134 -0.91 -0.74 14.94
C VAL A 134 0.53 -1.17 15.26
N SER A 135 1.36 -0.26 15.77
CA SER A 135 2.80 -0.48 15.98
C SER A 135 3.12 -1.63 16.95
N LYS A 136 2.18 -2.01 17.81
CA LYS A 136 2.33 -3.12 18.77
C LYS A 136 1.78 -4.46 18.26
N ASN A 137 1.06 -4.46 17.14
CA ASN A 137 0.40 -5.64 16.60
C ASN A 137 1.30 -6.34 15.57
N MET A 138 2.46 -6.82 16.00
CA MET A 138 3.50 -7.36 15.10
C MET A 138 3.10 -8.66 14.37
N LYS A 139 2.04 -9.36 14.83
CA LYS A 139 1.48 -10.55 14.17
C LYS A 139 0.37 -10.21 13.16
N LEU A 140 0.08 -8.92 12.95
CA LEU A 140 -0.99 -8.50 12.07
C LEU A 140 -0.71 -8.93 10.63
N ALA A 141 -1.55 -9.82 10.11
CA ALA A 141 -1.49 -10.35 8.75
C ALA A 141 -2.54 -9.74 7.83
N ASN A 142 -3.68 -9.30 8.38
CA ASN A 142 -4.79 -8.74 7.63
C ASN A 142 -5.24 -7.41 8.26
N LEU A 143 -5.11 -6.32 7.51
CA LEU A 143 -5.57 -5.00 7.92
C LEU A 143 -6.54 -4.43 6.88
N TYR A 144 -7.80 -4.24 7.30
CA TYR A 144 -8.86 -3.59 6.52
C TYR A 144 -9.29 -2.32 7.25
N CYS A 145 -8.76 -1.18 6.82
CA CYS A 145 -9.03 0.14 7.43
C CYS A 145 -9.60 1.16 6.43
N TYR A 146 -10.18 0.67 5.33
CA TYR A 146 -10.75 1.52 4.29
C TYR A 146 -11.99 2.30 4.74
N GLU A 147 -12.38 3.32 3.96
CA GLU A 147 -13.51 4.20 4.30
C GLU A 147 -13.39 4.80 5.70
N ASN A 148 -12.24 5.45 5.95
CA ASN A 148 -11.95 6.22 7.15
C ASN A 148 -11.45 7.62 6.75
N SER A 149 -10.83 8.35 7.67
CA SER A 149 -10.26 9.67 7.41
C SER A 149 -8.75 9.72 7.73
N LEU A 150 -8.04 8.59 7.57
CA LEU A 150 -6.62 8.48 7.89
C LEU A 150 -5.80 9.38 6.97
N THR A 151 -4.93 10.21 7.55
CA THR A 151 -3.98 11.04 6.81
C THR A 151 -2.59 10.42 6.73
N THR A 152 -2.28 9.52 7.65
CA THR A 152 -1.05 8.72 7.74
C THR A 152 -1.39 7.31 8.19
N LEU A 153 -0.56 6.33 7.82
CA LEU A 153 -0.65 4.95 8.27
C LEU A 153 0.77 4.39 8.35
N ASP A 154 1.24 4.14 9.58
CA ASP A 154 2.53 3.48 9.82
C ASP A 154 2.32 1.98 10.07
N ILE A 155 2.83 1.17 9.15
CA ILE A 155 2.78 -0.29 9.18
C ILE A 155 4.19 -0.92 9.22
N GLY A 156 5.20 -0.13 9.50
CA GLY A 156 6.60 -0.57 9.46
C GLY A 156 6.93 -1.71 10.44
N ASN A 157 6.15 -1.88 11.51
CA ASN A 157 6.31 -2.98 12.46
C ASN A 157 5.46 -4.22 12.13
N ASN A 158 4.53 -4.13 11.17
CA ASN A 158 3.60 -5.21 10.83
C ASN A 158 4.17 -6.07 9.69
N THR A 159 5.33 -6.68 9.93
CA THR A 159 6.09 -7.41 8.90
C THR A 159 5.42 -8.71 8.42
N GLU A 160 4.42 -9.18 9.14
CA GLU A 160 3.60 -10.34 8.77
C GLU A 160 2.43 -9.99 7.83
N LEU A 161 2.26 -8.69 7.50
CA LEU A 161 1.12 -8.21 6.73
C LEU A 161 1.12 -8.80 5.32
N ALA A 162 0.06 -9.57 5.01
CA ALA A 162 -0.18 -10.19 3.72
C ALA A 162 -1.30 -9.48 2.94
N PHE A 163 -2.28 -8.90 3.64
CA PHE A 163 -3.42 -8.19 3.06
C PHE A 163 -3.58 -6.82 3.69
N LEU A 164 -3.46 -5.77 2.87
CA LEU A 164 -3.71 -4.39 3.26
C LEU A 164 -4.75 -3.76 2.34
N ASP A 165 -5.87 -3.36 2.94
CA ASP A 165 -6.88 -2.53 2.28
C ASP A 165 -7.04 -1.23 3.08
N CYS A 166 -6.44 -0.16 2.56
CA CYS A 166 -6.50 1.19 3.11
C CYS A 166 -7.14 2.20 2.14
N ARG A 167 -7.91 1.71 1.16
CA ARG A 167 -8.61 2.54 0.18
C ARG A 167 -9.55 3.55 0.82
N SER A 168 -9.94 4.57 0.07
CA SER A 168 -10.91 5.60 0.51
C SER A 168 -10.52 6.23 1.86
N ASN A 169 -9.29 6.72 1.93
CA ASN A 169 -8.73 7.48 3.03
C ASN A 169 -8.16 8.83 2.51
N LYS A 170 -7.30 9.48 3.28
CA LYS A 170 -6.67 10.76 2.92
C LYS A 170 -5.14 10.67 2.94
N LEU A 171 -4.59 9.47 2.71
CA LEU A 171 -3.15 9.20 2.76
C LEU A 171 -2.42 9.97 1.66
N THR A 172 -1.37 10.70 2.01
CA THR A 172 -0.48 11.39 1.07
C THR A 172 0.79 10.63 0.77
N SER A 173 1.13 9.67 1.61
CA SER A 173 2.25 8.72 1.47
C SER A 173 1.90 7.39 2.13
N LEU A 174 2.53 6.31 1.68
CA LEU A 174 2.41 4.98 2.26
C LEU A 174 3.74 4.25 2.05
N ASP A 175 4.41 3.88 3.14
CA ASP A 175 5.63 3.07 3.09
C ASP A 175 5.28 1.60 3.36
N VAL A 176 5.47 0.75 2.35
CA VAL A 176 5.26 -0.69 2.40
C VAL A 176 6.57 -1.50 2.37
N SER A 177 7.72 -0.83 2.45
CA SER A 177 9.05 -1.43 2.26
C SER A 177 9.39 -2.56 3.26
N LYS A 178 8.75 -2.55 4.44
CA LYS A 178 8.93 -3.58 5.48
C LYS A 178 7.96 -4.76 5.36
N ASN A 179 6.89 -4.61 4.59
CA ASN A 179 5.82 -5.59 4.48
C ASN A 179 6.07 -6.57 3.32
N LYS A 180 7.17 -7.32 3.39
CA LYS A 180 7.66 -8.17 2.30
C LYS A 180 6.74 -9.35 1.95
N LYS A 181 5.84 -9.74 2.88
CA LYS A 181 4.84 -10.80 2.68
C LYS A 181 3.53 -10.29 2.05
N LEU A 182 3.49 -9.01 1.64
CA LEU A 182 2.28 -8.40 1.10
C LEU A 182 1.92 -9.02 -0.24
N LYS A 183 0.75 -9.66 -0.30
CA LYS A 183 0.17 -10.30 -1.49
C LYS A 183 -0.90 -9.44 -2.14
N THR A 184 -1.67 -8.74 -1.34
CA THR A 184 -2.71 -7.83 -1.83
C THR A 184 -2.56 -6.46 -1.18
N LEU A 185 -2.46 -5.44 -2.02
CA LEU A 185 -2.44 -4.05 -1.62
C LEU A 185 -3.56 -3.29 -2.34
N ASP A 186 -4.54 -2.80 -1.58
CA ASP A 186 -5.53 -1.85 -2.08
C ASP A 186 -5.34 -0.50 -1.37
N CYS A 187 -4.76 0.46 -2.09
CA CYS A 187 -4.56 1.83 -1.64
C CYS A 187 -5.30 2.86 -2.51
N ARG A 188 -6.27 2.42 -3.32
CA ARG A 188 -7.06 3.31 -4.21
C ARG A 188 -7.81 4.38 -3.44
N ALA A 189 -8.21 5.43 -4.16
CA ALA A 189 -8.95 6.57 -3.61
C ALA A 189 -8.26 7.18 -2.38
N ASN A 190 -7.01 7.57 -2.57
CA ASN A 190 -6.17 8.30 -1.61
C ASN A 190 -5.55 9.54 -2.30
N LYS A 191 -4.48 10.10 -1.76
CA LYS A 191 -3.76 11.26 -2.31
C LYS A 191 -2.28 10.96 -2.54
N LEU A 192 -1.94 9.69 -2.83
CA LEU A 192 -0.56 9.26 -3.03
C LEU A 192 0.01 9.89 -4.31
N THR A 193 1.18 10.50 -4.21
CA THR A 193 1.92 11.04 -5.36
C THR A 193 3.00 10.08 -5.85
N ALA A 194 3.41 9.14 -5.02
CA ALA A 194 4.35 8.06 -5.33
C ALA A 194 4.07 6.85 -4.41
N ILE A 195 4.44 5.67 -4.85
CA ILE A 195 4.47 4.46 -4.06
C ILE A 195 5.59 3.56 -4.58
N ASP A 196 6.40 3.02 -3.66
CA ASP A 196 7.47 2.06 -3.97
C ASP A 196 7.06 0.68 -3.46
N VAL A 197 6.87 -0.25 -4.39
CA VAL A 197 6.52 -1.65 -4.12
C VAL A 197 7.67 -2.62 -4.44
N SER A 198 8.88 -2.13 -4.68
CA SER A 198 10.04 -2.93 -5.07
C SER A 198 10.41 -4.02 -4.07
N ASN A 199 10.12 -3.82 -2.78
CA ASN A 199 10.35 -4.80 -1.73
C ASN A 199 9.22 -5.82 -1.54
N ASN A 200 8.07 -5.61 -2.20
CA ASN A 200 6.89 -6.47 -2.06
C ASN A 200 6.87 -7.53 -3.17
N THR A 201 7.87 -8.40 -3.17
CA THR A 201 8.10 -9.38 -4.25
C THR A 201 7.04 -10.48 -4.33
N GLU A 202 6.25 -10.69 -3.26
CA GLU A 202 5.12 -11.61 -3.23
C GLU A 202 3.80 -10.95 -3.67
N LEU A 203 3.83 -9.69 -4.15
CA LEU A 203 2.61 -8.95 -4.49
C LEU A 203 1.93 -9.59 -5.72
N GLU A 204 0.71 -10.08 -5.50
CA GLU A 204 -0.13 -10.74 -6.51
C GLU A 204 -1.18 -9.79 -7.09
N SER A 205 -1.77 -8.92 -6.25
CA SER A 205 -2.82 -7.96 -6.64
C SER A 205 -2.51 -6.57 -6.11
N PHE A 206 -2.51 -5.58 -7.01
CA PHE A 206 -2.23 -4.20 -6.69
C PHE A 206 -3.29 -3.25 -7.22
N HIS A 207 -3.98 -2.55 -6.31
CA HIS A 207 -5.00 -1.54 -6.59
C HIS A 207 -4.48 -0.17 -6.14
N CYS A 208 -4.05 0.67 -7.07
CA CYS A 208 -3.56 2.03 -6.82
C CYS A 208 -4.36 3.11 -7.55
N SER A 209 -5.53 2.77 -8.07
CA SER A 209 -6.41 3.69 -8.81
C SER A 209 -6.81 4.92 -7.97
N GLU A 210 -7.23 6.00 -8.65
CA GLU A 210 -7.76 7.20 -7.99
C GLU A 210 -6.78 7.78 -6.95
N ASN A 211 -5.54 8.01 -7.40
CA ASN A 211 -4.47 8.67 -6.68
C ASN A 211 -3.86 9.80 -7.55
N ALA A 212 -2.69 10.31 -7.19
CA ALA A 212 -1.96 11.31 -7.96
C ALA A 212 -0.60 10.78 -8.46
N LEU A 213 -0.49 9.46 -8.70
CA LEU A 213 0.75 8.82 -9.14
C LEU A 213 1.11 9.29 -10.55
N SER A 214 2.38 9.63 -10.75
CA SER A 214 2.92 10.01 -12.07
C SER A 214 3.84 8.94 -12.67
N THR A 215 4.35 8.03 -11.86
CA THR A 215 5.21 6.91 -12.25
C THR A 215 4.89 5.68 -11.39
N LEU A 216 5.20 4.49 -11.90
CA LEU A 216 5.08 3.23 -11.17
C LEU A 216 6.05 2.22 -11.80
N ASP A 217 6.91 1.60 -10.99
CA ASP A 217 7.81 0.53 -11.41
C ASP A 217 7.40 -0.79 -10.76
N LEU A 218 7.17 -1.81 -11.57
CA LEU A 218 6.73 -3.15 -11.18
C LEU A 218 7.75 -4.23 -11.51
N SER A 219 8.96 -3.85 -11.88
CA SER A 219 10.01 -4.77 -12.35
C SER A 219 10.42 -5.82 -11.30
N HIS A 220 10.16 -5.55 -10.01
CA HIS A 220 10.46 -6.45 -8.90
C HIS A 220 9.27 -7.32 -8.44
N ASN A 221 8.08 -7.13 -9.03
CA ASN A 221 6.86 -7.81 -8.59
C ASN A 221 6.51 -8.97 -9.51
N SER A 222 7.34 -10.03 -9.52
CA SER A 222 7.23 -11.18 -10.45
C SER A 222 5.93 -11.96 -10.30
N GLU A 223 5.31 -11.94 -9.11
CA GLU A 223 4.07 -12.65 -8.82
C GLU A 223 2.81 -11.86 -9.20
N LEU A 224 2.97 -10.58 -9.58
CA LEU A 224 1.83 -9.72 -9.88
C LEU A 224 1.00 -10.28 -11.04
N ASN A 225 -0.32 -10.37 -10.81
CA ASN A 225 -1.29 -10.85 -11.79
C ASN A 225 -2.48 -9.90 -12.00
N SER A 226 -2.64 -8.91 -11.13
CA SER A 226 -3.73 -7.93 -11.25
C SER A 226 -3.24 -6.54 -10.88
N LEU A 227 -3.38 -5.58 -11.81
CA LEU A 227 -3.04 -4.18 -11.62
C LEU A 227 -4.23 -3.29 -11.96
N TYR A 228 -4.68 -2.49 -11.02
CA TYR A 228 -5.73 -1.49 -11.18
C TYR A 228 -5.12 -0.12 -10.92
N CYS A 229 -4.99 0.71 -11.97
CA CYS A 229 -4.22 1.95 -11.91
C CYS A 229 -4.88 3.16 -12.58
N TYR A 230 -6.17 3.09 -12.92
CA TYR A 230 -6.94 4.19 -13.50
C TYR A 230 -7.03 5.41 -12.56
N GLY A 231 -7.34 6.61 -13.12
CA GLY A 231 -7.54 7.81 -12.32
C GLY A 231 -6.27 8.27 -11.59
N ASN A 232 -5.14 8.23 -12.27
CA ASN A 232 -3.85 8.73 -11.79
C ASN A 232 -3.31 9.82 -12.74
N ASN A 233 -2.14 10.38 -12.44
CA ASN A 233 -1.51 11.43 -13.24
C ASN A 233 -0.47 10.88 -14.24
N PHE A 234 -0.61 9.63 -14.70
CA PHE A 234 0.32 9.05 -15.66
C PHE A 234 0.27 9.78 -17.01
N THR A 235 1.44 10.02 -17.58
CA THR A 235 1.59 10.40 -18.99
C THR A 235 1.54 9.15 -19.87
N THR A 236 1.38 9.32 -21.19
CA THR A 236 1.53 8.20 -22.14
C THR A 236 2.86 7.46 -21.96
N ALA A 237 3.96 8.18 -21.83
CA ALA A 237 5.29 7.57 -21.61
C ALA A 237 5.35 6.78 -20.29
N ALA A 238 4.79 7.33 -19.19
CA ALA A 238 4.76 6.62 -17.91
C ALA A 238 3.90 5.33 -17.97
N LEU A 239 2.81 5.35 -18.75
CA LEU A 239 2.00 4.15 -18.98
C LEU A 239 2.77 3.10 -19.81
N ASP A 240 3.51 3.51 -20.83
CA ASP A 240 4.38 2.63 -21.59
C ASP A 240 5.48 2.02 -20.67
N ASP A 241 6.08 2.81 -19.79
CA ASP A 241 7.05 2.33 -18.80
C ASP A 241 6.42 1.31 -17.84
N ILE A 242 5.18 1.55 -17.38
CA ILE A 242 4.42 0.57 -16.58
C ILE A 242 4.25 -0.74 -17.35
N TYR A 243 3.80 -0.70 -18.61
CA TYR A 243 3.65 -1.93 -19.42
C TYR A 243 4.98 -2.65 -19.63
N CYS A 244 6.07 -1.89 -19.77
CA CYS A 244 7.42 -2.44 -19.87
C CYS A 244 7.91 -3.06 -18.54
N SER A 245 7.48 -2.56 -17.40
CA SER A 245 7.86 -3.11 -16.08
C SER A 245 7.02 -4.31 -15.63
N LEU A 246 5.88 -4.59 -16.28
CA LEU A 246 5.04 -5.75 -15.97
C LEU A 246 5.80 -7.07 -16.06
N PRO A 247 5.62 -8.02 -15.14
CA PRO A 247 6.23 -9.33 -15.22
C PRO A 247 5.76 -10.11 -16.45
N ASN A 248 6.64 -10.92 -17.01
CA ASN A 248 6.30 -11.79 -18.12
C ASN A 248 5.54 -13.02 -17.62
N ARG A 249 4.28 -13.14 -17.99
CA ARG A 249 3.37 -14.23 -17.64
C ARG A 249 3.19 -15.25 -18.76
N GLY A 250 4.05 -15.22 -19.79
CA GLY A 250 4.06 -16.18 -20.87
C GLY A 250 4.19 -17.62 -20.35
N GLY A 251 3.32 -18.51 -20.81
CA GLY A 251 3.26 -19.92 -20.36
C GLY A 251 2.51 -20.15 -19.04
N GLN A 252 2.00 -19.11 -18.38
CA GLN A 252 1.13 -19.27 -17.21
C GLN A 252 -0.34 -19.47 -17.65
N ALA A 253 -1.08 -20.27 -16.87
CA ALA A 253 -2.49 -20.56 -17.16
C ALA A 253 -3.42 -19.35 -16.92
N ILE A 254 -2.99 -18.39 -16.07
CA ILE A 254 -3.75 -17.18 -15.74
C ILE A 254 -3.15 -16.01 -16.50
N ILE A 255 -3.96 -15.33 -17.31
CA ILE A 255 -3.63 -14.08 -17.97
C ILE A 255 -3.52 -12.97 -16.88
N GLY A 256 -2.49 -12.13 -16.96
CA GLY A 256 -2.41 -10.95 -16.12
C GLY A 256 -3.47 -9.92 -16.52
N LEU A 257 -4.03 -9.20 -15.56
CA LEU A 257 -5.05 -8.18 -15.78
C LEU A 257 -4.50 -6.80 -15.43
N ILE A 258 -4.55 -5.87 -16.39
CA ILE A 258 -4.27 -4.46 -16.14
C ILE A 258 -5.45 -3.58 -16.54
N GLN A 259 -5.88 -2.70 -15.63
CA GLN A 259 -7.01 -1.80 -15.82
C GLN A 259 -6.57 -0.33 -15.66
N PRO A 260 -6.06 0.28 -16.74
CA PRO A 260 -5.59 1.66 -16.73
C PRO A 260 -6.73 2.67 -16.87
N LEU A 261 -7.94 2.23 -17.19
CA LEU A 261 -9.15 3.05 -17.39
C LEU A 261 -10.32 2.52 -16.58
N LEU A 262 -11.12 3.44 -16.02
CA LEU A 262 -12.39 3.11 -15.38
C LEU A 262 -13.40 2.56 -16.40
N ASN A 263 -13.63 3.32 -17.47
CA ASN A 263 -14.55 2.97 -18.57
C ASN A 263 -14.18 3.71 -19.87
N ALA A 264 -14.96 3.48 -20.92
CA ALA A 264 -14.73 4.05 -22.24
C ALA A 264 -14.89 5.60 -22.32
N SER A 265 -15.45 6.23 -21.28
CA SER A 265 -15.61 7.70 -21.18
C SER A 265 -14.57 8.33 -20.27
N SER A 266 -13.61 7.58 -19.76
CA SER A 266 -12.55 8.07 -18.88
C SER A 266 -11.74 9.18 -19.54
N PRO A 267 -11.39 10.26 -18.83
CA PRO A 267 -10.66 11.41 -19.38
C PRO A 267 -9.25 11.04 -19.87
N ASP A 268 -8.66 9.97 -19.34
CA ASP A 268 -7.33 9.49 -19.72
C ASP A 268 -7.33 8.53 -20.91
N LYS A 269 -8.48 8.31 -21.55
CA LYS A 269 -8.62 7.36 -22.66
C LYS A 269 -7.63 7.62 -23.78
N ASP A 270 -7.50 8.87 -24.22
CA ASP A 270 -6.60 9.22 -25.34
C ASP A 270 -5.13 8.96 -24.98
N LYS A 271 -4.73 9.20 -23.72
CA LYS A 271 -3.38 8.89 -23.23
C LYS A 271 -3.11 7.39 -23.28
N VAL A 272 -4.08 6.57 -22.83
CA VAL A 272 -3.95 5.11 -22.81
C VAL A 272 -3.92 4.57 -24.24
N LEU A 273 -4.78 5.06 -25.14
CA LEU A 273 -4.79 4.63 -26.55
C LEU A 273 -3.53 5.07 -27.32
N ALA A 274 -2.85 6.14 -26.89
CA ALA A 274 -1.58 6.56 -27.46
C ALA A 274 -0.37 5.71 -26.99
N THR A 275 -0.55 4.77 -26.07
CA THR A 275 0.48 3.81 -25.65
C THR A 275 0.61 2.64 -26.64
N ASN A 276 1.70 1.88 -26.52
CA ASN A 276 1.83 0.59 -27.22
C ASN A 276 1.29 -0.56 -26.35
N GLY A 277 0.01 -0.86 -26.47
CA GLY A 277 -0.64 -1.94 -25.73
C GLY A 277 -0.02 -3.33 -25.95
N ASN A 278 0.71 -3.54 -27.06
CA ASN A 278 1.42 -4.80 -27.31
C ASN A 278 2.52 -5.07 -26.28
N ASN A 279 3.06 -4.04 -25.62
CA ASN A 279 4.05 -4.21 -24.57
C ASN A 279 3.51 -5.02 -23.38
N ALA A 280 2.24 -4.84 -23.04
CA ALA A 280 1.56 -5.66 -22.04
C ALA A 280 1.11 -7.01 -22.62
N ALA A 281 0.49 -7.00 -23.81
CA ALA A 281 -0.06 -8.20 -24.46
C ALA A 281 1.01 -9.29 -24.72
N THR A 282 2.21 -8.92 -25.16
CA THR A 282 3.33 -9.86 -25.38
C THR A 282 3.83 -10.53 -24.10
N LYS A 283 3.51 -9.95 -22.93
CA LYS A 283 3.81 -10.51 -21.62
C LYS A 283 2.62 -11.27 -21.01
N ASN A 284 1.59 -11.54 -21.80
CA ASN A 284 0.36 -12.21 -21.41
C ASN A 284 -0.47 -11.41 -20.40
N TRP A 285 -0.64 -10.09 -20.65
CA TRP A 285 -1.51 -9.19 -19.89
C TRP A 285 -2.65 -8.69 -20.77
N ALA A 286 -3.89 -8.79 -20.24
CA ALA A 286 -5.07 -8.19 -20.85
C ALA A 286 -5.23 -6.75 -20.36
N LEU A 287 -5.45 -5.82 -21.29
CA LEU A 287 -5.78 -4.43 -20.99
C LEU A 287 -7.30 -4.28 -21.08
N THR A 288 -7.95 -4.03 -19.95
CA THR A 288 -9.41 -3.96 -19.88
C THR A 288 -9.89 -2.71 -19.14
N TYR A 289 -11.17 -2.38 -19.30
CA TYR A 289 -11.84 -1.38 -18.48
C TYR A 289 -12.24 -1.97 -17.13
N TYR A 290 -12.09 -1.18 -16.04
CA TYR A 290 -12.46 -1.63 -14.68
C TYR A 290 -13.95 -1.91 -14.52
N GLU A 291 -14.81 -1.09 -15.15
CA GLU A 291 -16.26 -1.14 -14.94
C GLU A 291 -16.92 -2.43 -15.48
N ASN A 292 -16.38 -3.02 -16.56
CA ASN A 292 -17.05 -4.11 -17.26
C ASN A 292 -16.12 -5.19 -17.82
N ASP A 293 -14.82 -5.14 -17.49
CA ASP A 293 -13.77 -6.06 -17.96
C ASP A 293 -13.66 -6.19 -19.49
N ALA A 294 -14.26 -5.27 -20.25
CA ALA A 294 -14.16 -5.28 -21.71
C ALA A 294 -12.76 -4.87 -22.15
N ASP A 295 -12.27 -5.50 -23.22
CA ASP A 295 -10.95 -5.21 -23.79
C ASP A 295 -10.83 -3.76 -24.26
N ILE A 296 -9.71 -3.12 -23.95
CA ILE A 296 -9.32 -1.85 -24.54
C ILE A 296 -8.63 -2.14 -25.86
N THR A 297 -9.15 -1.57 -26.95
CA THR A 297 -8.63 -1.75 -28.31
C THR A 297 -8.32 -0.40 -28.95
N GLY A 298 -7.58 -0.40 -30.06
CA GLY A 298 -7.28 0.82 -30.82
C GLY A 298 -6.03 1.54 -30.34
N PHE A 299 -5.08 0.86 -29.75
CA PHE A 299 -3.77 1.40 -29.39
C PHE A 299 -3.01 1.88 -30.63
N THR A 300 -2.40 3.07 -30.57
CA THR A 300 -1.70 3.71 -31.67
C THR A 300 -0.22 3.96 -31.40
N GLY A 301 0.24 3.79 -30.16
CA GLY A 301 1.63 4.00 -29.76
C GLY A 301 2.58 2.95 -30.33
N THR A 302 3.83 3.34 -30.49
CA THR A 302 4.90 2.52 -31.08
C THR A 302 6.08 2.31 -30.12
N HIS A 303 5.96 2.75 -28.88
CA HIS A 303 7.00 2.53 -27.87
C HIS A 303 7.33 1.04 -27.75
N GLN A 304 8.62 0.70 -27.73
CA GLN A 304 9.07 -0.69 -27.60
C GLN A 304 9.70 -0.91 -26.23
N CYS A 305 9.22 -1.92 -25.50
CA CYS A 305 9.95 -2.45 -24.37
C CYS A 305 11.14 -3.24 -24.90
N GLY A 306 12.26 -2.77 -24.71
CA GLY A 306 13.38 -3.55 -25.13
C GLY A 306 14.67 -2.79 -24.98
N GLY A 307 15.53 -3.34 -24.18
CA GLY A 307 16.91 -2.96 -24.12
C GLY A 307 17.23 -1.70 -23.37
N GLY A 308 16.54 -1.43 -22.28
CA GLY A 308 16.88 -0.33 -21.43
C GLY A 308 17.22 -0.72 -20.01
N THR A 309 18.16 -1.65 -19.79
CA THR A 309 19.09 -1.53 -18.65
C THR A 309 20.21 -0.60 -19.08
N GLY A 310 19.87 0.63 -19.36
CA GLY A 310 20.76 1.64 -19.90
C GLY A 310 19.95 2.56 -20.76
N ILE A 311 20.05 3.81 -20.53
CA ILE A 311 19.74 4.93 -21.39
C ILE A 311 19.57 4.44 -22.82
N ASP A 312 18.35 4.59 -23.40
CA ASP A 312 18.17 4.41 -24.86
C ASP A 312 19.25 5.22 -25.56
N GLU A 313 20.26 4.54 -26.07
CA GLU A 313 21.04 5.12 -27.13
C GLU A 313 20.05 5.32 -28.27
N ALA A 314 19.60 6.55 -28.45
CA ALA A 314 18.86 6.95 -29.62
C ALA A 314 19.65 6.43 -30.84
N LYS A 315 19.09 5.49 -31.57
CA LYS A 315 19.77 4.76 -32.65
C LYS A 315 20.23 5.66 -33.80
N ASP A 316 20.07 6.99 -33.72
CA ASP A 316 20.46 7.96 -34.73
C ASP A 316 20.94 9.32 -34.17
N SER A 317 21.25 9.41 -32.85
CA SER A 317 21.98 10.57 -32.35
C SER A 317 23.35 10.09 -31.88
N PRO A 318 24.44 10.70 -32.31
CA PRO A 318 25.78 10.32 -31.84
C PRO A 318 25.80 10.41 -30.31
N ALA A 319 26.27 9.33 -29.67
CA ALA A 319 26.37 9.27 -28.20
C ALA A 319 27.11 10.51 -27.70
N LEU A 320 26.72 11.03 -26.52
CA LEU A 320 27.47 12.12 -25.89
C LEU A 320 28.87 11.63 -25.59
N ALA A 321 29.81 12.01 -26.42
CA ALA A 321 31.20 11.65 -26.23
C ALA A 321 31.82 12.59 -25.19
N VAL A 322 32.32 12.01 -24.11
CA VAL A 322 33.00 12.72 -23.01
C VAL A 322 34.38 12.16 -22.77
N TYR A 323 35.32 13.06 -22.45
CA TYR A 323 36.70 12.65 -22.21
C TYR A 323 37.43 13.58 -21.22
N PRO A 324 38.42 13.08 -20.50
CA PRO A 324 38.75 11.66 -20.35
C PRO A 324 37.67 10.93 -19.54
N ASN A 325 37.56 9.62 -19.73
CA ASN A 325 36.74 8.76 -18.90
C ASN A 325 37.49 7.43 -18.67
N PRO A 326 38.05 7.18 -17.50
CA PRO A 326 37.92 7.90 -16.24
C PRO A 326 38.45 9.35 -16.23
N VAL A 327 37.82 10.21 -15.40
CA VAL A 327 38.14 11.63 -15.27
C VAL A 327 38.73 11.96 -13.90
N LYS A 328 39.76 12.84 -13.86
CA LYS A 328 40.33 13.36 -12.61
C LYS A 328 39.80 14.75 -12.27
N ASP A 329 40.01 15.72 -13.11
CA ASP A 329 39.80 17.13 -12.79
C ASP A 329 38.79 17.81 -13.72
N ILE A 330 38.95 17.68 -15.03
CA ILE A 330 38.15 18.34 -16.04
C ILE A 330 37.54 17.30 -16.97
N LEU A 331 36.24 17.28 -17.05
CA LEU A 331 35.47 16.51 -18.02
C LEU A 331 35.16 17.39 -19.22
N ASN A 332 35.48 16.92 -20.42
CA ASN A 332 35.18 17.61 -21.67
C ASN A 332 34.07 16.85 -22.42
N ILE A 333 33.28 17.60 -23.18
CA ILE A 333 32.27 17.10 -24.09
C ILE A 333 32.75 17.34 -25.53
N ALA A 334 32.79 16.28 -26.34
CA ALA A 334 33.12 16.39 -27.75
C ALA A 334 31.90 17.01 -28.50
N SER A 335 31.98 18.30 -28.74
CA SER A 335 30.99 19.04 -29.51
C SER A 335 31.64 20.18 -30.27
N ASP A 336 31.22 20.39 -31.50
CA ASP A 336 31.74 21.50 -32.37
C ASP A 336 31.21 22.87 -31.92
N LYS A 337 30.24 22.91 -31.03
CA LYS A 337 29.66 24.14 -30.47
C LYS A 337 29.55 24.02 -28.94
N PRO A 338 29.60 25.17 -28.23
CA PRO A 338 29.35 25.17 -26.79
C PRO A 338 28.03 24.52 -26.46
N VAL A 339 28.01 23.66 -25.42
CA VAL A 339 26.83 23.00 -24.88
C VAL A 339 26.13 23.97 -23.95
N HIS A 340 24.81 24.15 -24.12
CA HIS A 340 24.04 25.10 -23.29
C HIS A 340 24.00 24.72 -21.82
N SER A 341 23.93 23.44 -21.51
CA SER A 341 23.84 22.97 -20.15
C SER A 341 24.52 21.63 -19.95
N ILE A 342 25.50 21.59 -19.05
CA ILE A 342 26.16 20.38 -18.56
C ILE A 342 25.72 20.23 -17.10
N ARG A 343 25.16 19.08 -16.71
CA ARG A 343 24.80 18.75 -15.33
C ARG A 343 25.34 17.38 -14.97
N ILE A 344 25.89 17.25 -13.77
CA ILE A 344 26.45 16.00 -13.26
C ILE A 344 25.68 15.58 -12.02
N TYR A 345 25.25 14.33 -12.00
CA TYR A 345 24.46 13.73 -10.93
C TYR A 345 25.20 12.55 -10.31
N ASN A 346 25.12 12.42 -9.01
CA ASN A 346 25.57 11.20 -8.31
C ASN A 346 24.58 10.04 -8.52
N VAL A 347 24.94 8.87 -7.99
CA VAL A 347 24.10 7.65 -8.08
C VAL A 347 22.75 7.76 -7.39
N TYR A 348 22.52 8.79 -6.55
CA TYR A 348 21.25 9.08 -5.90
C TYR A 348 20.39 10.10 -6.66
N GLY A 349 20.85 10.53 -7.87
CA GLY A 349 20.14 11.52 -8.69
C GLY A 349 20.34 12.97 -8.22
N THR A 350 21.21 13.23 -7.25
CA THR A 350 21.49 14.58 -6.77
C THR A 350 22.46 15.27 -7.75
N GLU A 351 22.15 16.51 -8.20
CA GLU A 351 23.07 17.33 -8.98
C GLU A 351 24.26 17.74 -8.11
N VAL A 352 25.48 17.44 -8.57
CA VAL A 352 26.72 17.65 -7.81
C VAL A 352 27.69 18.61 -8.52
N ALA A 353 27.49 18.86 -9.80
CA ALA A 353 28.21 19.88 -10.56
C ALA A 353 27.41 20.31 -11.80
N HIS A 354 27.60 21.55 -12.25
CA HIS A 354 27.02 22.04 -13.50
C HIS A 354 27.93 23.06 -14.17
N ALA A 355 27.69 23.27 -15.46
CA ALA A 355 28.29 24.31 -16.27
C ALA A 355 27.34 24.71 -17.40
N THR A 356 27.42 25.94 -17.89
CA THR A 356 26.60 26.48 -18.96
C THR A 356 27.43 27.12 -20.04
N ASP A 357 26.97 27.02 -21.30
CA ASP A 357 27.57 27.64 -22.49
C ASP A 357 29.10 27.28 -22.65
N THR A 358 29.45 26.03 -22.35
CA THR A 358 30.82 25.50 -22.39
C THR A 358 30.84 24.02 -22.78
N ASN A 359 32.00 23.53 -23.20
CA ASN A 359 32.22 22.12 -23.48
C ASN A 359 33.03 21.42 -22.38
N SER A 360 33.17 22.04 -21.20
CA SER A 360 33.94 21.44 -20.12
C SER A 360 33.33 21.74 -18.75
N VAL A 361 33.55 20.85 -17.79
CA VAL A 361 33.12 21.04 -16.40
C VAL A 361 34.19 20.52 -15.45
N ASN A 362 34.48 21.31 -14.41
CA ASN A 362 35.43 20.93 -13.37
C ASN A 362 34.76 19.95 -12.39
N VAL A 363 35.36 18.78 -12.22
CA VAL A 363 34.89 17.69 -11.35
C VAL A 363 35.95 17.32 -10.28
N SER A 364 37.00 18.11 -10.11
CA SER A 364 38.11 17.82 -9.17
C SER A 364 37.63 17.71 -7.72
N HIS A 365 36.55 18.40 -7.36
CA HIS A 365 35.96 18.40 -6.03
C HIS A 365 35.06 17.20 -5.74
N LEU A 366 34.72 16.37 -6.75
CA LEU A 366 33.88 15.21 -6.59
C LEU A 366 34.68 14.01 -6.05
N PRO A 367 34.15 13.24 -5.12
CA PRO A 367 34.74 11.96 -4.72
C PRO A 367 34.92 10.98 -5.88
N ALA A 368 35.83 10.04 -5.75
CA ALA A 368 35.96 8.93 -6.70
C ALA A 368 34.66 8.12 -6.72
N GLY A 369 34.15 7.79 -7.90
CA GLY A 369 32.90 7.09 -8.06
C GLY A 369 32.28 7.19 -9.45
N VAL A 370 31.08 6.69 -9.58
CA VAL A 370 30.27 6.71 -10.80
C VAL A 370 29.31 7.90 -10.77
N TYR A 371 29.23 8.62 -11.88
CA TYR A 371 28.37 9.78 -12.05
C TYR A 371 27.65 9.73 -13.40
N MET A 372 26.52 10.39 -13.50
CA MET A 372 25.77 10.59 -14.74
C MET A 372 25.96 12.04 -15.21
N VAL A 373 26.30 12.20 -16.47
CA VAL A 373 26.44 13.51 -17.12
C VAL A 373 25.29 13.71 -18.08
N ARG A 374 24.59 14.80 -17.93
CA ARG A 374 23.56 15.25 -18.87
C ARG A 374 24.01 16.53 -19.57
N ALA A 375 23.98 16.53 -20.89
CA ALA A 375 24.35 17.69 -21.72
C ALA A 375 23.36 17.85 -22.87
N ASP A 376 22.63 18.97 -22.91
CA ASP A 376 21.61 19.31 -23.90
C ASP A 376 20.63 18.15 -24.21
N GLY A 377 20.15 17.49 -23.17
CA GLY A 377 19.19 16.39 -23.27
C GLY A 377 19.83 15.00 -23.49
N LYS A 378 21.12 14.92 -23.81
CA LYS A 378 21.85 13.65 -23.94
C LYS A 378 22.48 13.28 -22.59
N VAL A 379 22.61 11.98 -22.32
CA VAL A 379 23.14 11.47 -21.05
C VAL A 379 24.24 10.46 -21.31
N THR A 380 25.25 10.44 -20.46
CA THR A 380 26.32 9.42 -20.46
C THR A 380 26.81 9.16 -19.04
N ARG A 381 27.48 8.02 -18.85
CA ARG A 381 28.12 7.66 -17.58
C ARG A 381 29.58 7.99 -17.59
N ILE A 382 30.10 8.51 -16.47
CA ILE A 382 31.52 8.70 -16.25
C ILE A 382 32.00 8.01 -14.98
N ILE A 383 33.30 7.74 -14.93
CA ILE A 383 34.03 7.27 -13.76
C ILE A 383 34.95 8.41 -13.32
N LYS A 384 34.78 8.87 -12.06
CA LYS A 384 35.72 9.82 -11.41
C LYS A 384 36.75 9.03 -10.61
N GLU A 385 38.02 9.32 -10.87
CA GLU A 385 39.19 8.81 -10.13
C GLU A 385 39.61 9.76 -8.99
#